data_18324fac50533e54dd5b993fd59c3341
#
_entry.id   18324fac50533e54dd5b993fd59c3341
#
_cell.length_a   1.000
_cell.length_b   1.000
_cell.length_c   1.000
_cell.angle_alpha   90.00
_cell.angle_beta   90.00
_cell.angle_gamma   90.00
#
_symmetry.space_group_name_H-M   'P 1'
#
loop_
_entity.id
_entity.type
_entity.pdbx_description
1 polymer ?
#
loop_
_entity_poly.entity_id
_entity_poly.type
_entity_poly.pdbx_seq_one_letter_code
_entity_poly.pdbx_strand_id
1 'polypeptide(L)' 'MSVRKGMHVRELTKKIGQVGRTGVVTAVRDGVVEVRWDDGHVSSLSGAMLVPVAEKK' A
#
# COMPACT_ATOMS: atom_id res chain seq x y z
N MET A 1 -12.00 7.58 0.12
CA MET A 1 -11.84 6.33 0.79
C MET A 1 -10.50 6.24 1.48
N SER A 2 -10.46 5.87 2.71
CA SER A 2 -9.20 5.88 3.42
C SER A 2 -8.62 4.49 3.57
N VAL A 3 -7.30 4.47 3.61
CA VAL A 3 -6.56 3.24 3.83
C VAL A 3 -6.53 2.96 5.31
N ARG A 4 -6.69 1.70 5.69
CA ARG A 4 -6.68 1.31 7.09
C ARG A 4 -5.76 0.15 7.34
N LYS A 5 -5.46 -0.03 8.60
CA LYS A 5 -4.65 -1.15 9.05
C LYS A 5 -5.29 -2.48 8.62
N GLY A 6 -4.47 -3.35 8.09
CA GLY A 6 -4.94 -4.66 7.64
C GLY A 6 -5.39 -4.69 6.19
N MET A 7 -5.44 -3.54 5.55
CA MET A 7 -5.87 -3.47 4.17
C MET A 7 -4.74 -3.85 3.23
N HIS A 8 -5.11 -4.50 2.14
CA HIS A 8 -4.15 -4.79 1.08
C HIS A 8 -4.08 -3.61 0.15
N VAL A 9 -2.87 -3.19 -0.18
CA VAL A 9 -2.66 -2.02 -1.02
C VAL A 9 -1.58 -2.31 -2.05
N ARG A 10 -1.57 -1.50 -3.08
CA ARG A 10 -0.57 -1.58 -4.12
C ARG A 10 0.06 -0.20 -4.29
N GLU A 11 1.35 -0.20 -4.50
CA GLU A 11 2.07 1.04 -4.71
C GLU A 11 1.79 1.59 -6.09
N LEU A 12 1.56 2.90 -6.18
CA LEU A 12 1.40 3.55 -7.46
C LEU A 12 2.75 3.71 -8.11
N THR A 13 2.83 3.39 -9.39
CA THR A 13 4.03 3.63 -10.15
C THR A 13 3.69 4.54 -11.30
N LYS A 14 4.68 5.30 -11.73
CA LYS A 14 4.50 6.20 -12.86
C LYS A 14 5.04 5.62 -14.15
N LYS A 15 5.66 4.47 -14.07
CA LYS A 15 6.26 3.86 -15.24
C LYS A 15 5.27 2.93 -15.90
N ILE A 16 5.14 3.10 -17.19
CA ILE A 16 4.25 2.25 -17.96
C ILE A 16 4.86 0.87 -18.06
N GLY A 17 4.03 -0.13 -17.88
CA GLY A 17 4.47 -1.50 -17.97
C GLY A 17 5.08 -2.07 -16.72
N GLN A 18 5.15 -1.27 -15.66
CA GLN A 18 5.67 -1.74 -14.40
C GLN A 18 4.54 -2.01 -13.42
N VAL A 19 4.66 -3.12 -12.72
CA VAL A 19 3.68 -3.48 -11.71
C VAL A 19 4.20 -3.00 -10.37
N GLY A 20 3.38 -2.23 -9.67
CA GLY A 20 3.75 -1.78 -8.36
C GLY A 20 3.78 -2.91 -7.36
N ARG A 21 4.49 -2.69 -6.27
CA ARG A 21 4.55 -3.68 -5.20
C ARG A 21 3.21 -3.73 -4.48
N THR A 22 2.92 -4.90 -3.92
CA THR A 22 1.74 -5.04 -3.09
C THR A 22 2.18 -5.34 -1.67
N GLY A 23 1.31 -4.97 -0.74
CA GLY A 23 1.62 -5.21 0.66
C GLY A 23 0.39 -5.03 1.53
N VAL A 24 0.61 -5.06 2.82
CA VAL A 24 -0.46 -4.93 3.81
C VAL A 24 -0.16 -3.76 4.71
N VAL A 25 -1.17 -2.95 4.95
CA VAL A 25 -1.03 -1.80 5.84
C VAL A 25 -0.90 -2.30 7.27
N THR A 26 0.18 -1.89 7.93
CA THR A 26 0.40 -2.28 9.32
C THR A 26 0.08 -1.18 10.31
N ALA A 27 0.09 0.08 9.85
CA ALA A 27 -0.25 1.18 10.73
C ALA A 27 -0.60 2.42 9.89
N VAL A 28 -1.43 3.27 10.43
CA VAL A 28 -1.80 4.53 9.79
C VAL A 28 -1.75 5.61 10.84
N ARG A 29 -1.05 6.71 10.53
CA ARG A 29 -1.09 7.84 11.45
C ARG A 29 -0.76 9.12 10.71
N ASP A 30 -1.58 10.13 10.95
CA ASP A 30 -1.37 11.48 10.41
C ASP A 30 -1.12 11.50 8.92
N GLY A 31 -1.86 10.69 8.17
CA GLY A 31 -1.71 10.65 6.73
C GLY A 31 -0.56 9.82 6.24
N VAL A 32 0.22 9.25 7.15
CA VAL A 32 1.33 8.37 6.79
C VAL A 32 0.89 6.95 7.00
N VAL A 33 1.15 6.12 5.99
CA VAL A 33 0.74 4.73 6.01
C VAL A 33 1.98 3.85 6.03
N GLU A 34 2.04 2.94 6.98
CA GLU A 34 3.11 1.97 7.06
C GLU A 34 2.65 0.70 6.38
N VAL A 35 3.43 0.25 5.41
CA VAL A 35 3.07 -0.90 4.61
C VAL A 35 4.18 -1.93 4.67
N ARG A 36 3.79 -3.16 4.91
CA ARG A 36 4.72 -4.26 4.83
C ARG A 36 4.52 -4.93 3.47
N TRP A 37 5.54 -4.85 2.65
CA TRP A 37 5.48 -5.38 1.30
C TRP A 37 5.61 -6.90 1.29
N ASP A 38 5.22 -7.49 0.17
CA ASP A 38 5.25 -8.94 0.03
C ASP A 38 6.64 -9.53 0.20
N ASP A 39 7.67 -8.74 -0.06
CA ASP A 39 9.04 -9.22 0.09
C ASP A 39 9.55 -9.08 1.53
N GLY A 40 8.72 -8.61 2.43
CA GLY A 40 9.10 -8.48 3.82
C GLY A 40 9.61 -7.12 4.24
N HIS A 41 9.77 -6.22 3.31
CA HIS A 41 10.22 -4.86 3.63
C HIS A 41 9.06 -4.02 4.15
N VAL A 42 9.39 -3.05 4.99
CA VAL A 42 8.39 -2.14 5.53
C VAL A 42 8.76 -0.73 5.11
N SER A 43 7.77 0.00 4.63
CA SER A 43 7.96 1.38 4.20
C SER A 43 6.87 2.27 4.76
N SER A 44 7.20 3.54 4.94
CA SER A 44 6.22 4.54 5.34
C SER A 44 5.98 5.45 4.15
N LEU A 45 4.73 5.57 3.74
CA LEU A 45 4.39 6.34 2.56
C LEU A 45 3.17 7.20 2.83
N SER A 46 3.01 8.21 1.99
CA SER A 46 1.77 8.97 2.00
C SER A 46 0.65 8.09 1.48
N GLY A 47 -0.52 8.19 2.10
CA GLY A 47 -1.66 7.42 1.66
C GLY A 47 -2.01 7.65 0.20
N ALA A 48 -1.66 8.82 -0.34
CA ALA A 48 -1.95 9.13 -1.73
C ALA A 48 -1.12 8.29 -2.70
N MET A 49 -0.06 7.66 -2.20
CA MET A 49 0.79 6.82 -3.05
C MET A 49 0.31 5.38 -3.13
N LEU A 50 -0.79 5.08 -2.48
CA LEU A 50 -1.26 3.71 -2.39
C LEU A 50 -2.66 3.58 -2.96
N VAL A 51 -2.92 2.41 -3.53
CA VAL A 51 -4.23 2.10 -4.07
C VAL A 51 -4.75 0.86 -3.38
N PRO A 52 -5.98 0.89 -2.86
CA PRO A 52 -6.54 -0.32 -2.25
C PRO A 52 -6.69 -1.42 -3.30
N VAL A 53 -6.37 -2.63 -2.89
CA VAL A 53 -6.49 -3.78 -3.76
C VAL A 53 -7.71 -4.57 -3.33
N ALA A 54 -8.64 -4.75 -4.24
CA ALA A 54 -9.83 -5.53 -3.94
C ALA A 54 -9.44 -7.00 -3.87
N GLU A 55 -9.85 -7.62 -2.80
CA GLU A 55 -9.56 -9.03 -2.62
C GLU A 55 -10.74 -9.84 -3.04
N LYS A 56 -10.48 -10.72 -3.94
CA LYS A 56 -11.52 -11.62 -4.39
C LYS A 56 -11.27 -12.99 -3.86
N LYS A 57 -12.26 -13.55 -3.35
CA LYS A 57 -12.09 -14.88 -2.80
C LYS A 57 -12.70 -15.91 -3.65
#